data_9f81cd36b8597ca496a11f2d639e3101
#
_entry.id   9f81cd36b8597ca496a11f2d639e3101
#
_cell.length_a   1.000
_cell.length_b   1.000
_cell.length_c   1.000
_cell.angle_alpha   90.00
_cell.angle_beta   90.00
_cell.angle_gamma   90.00
#
_symmetry.space_group_name_H-M   'P 1'
#
loop_
_entity.id
_entity.type
_entity.pdbx_description
1 polymer ?
#
loop_
_entity_poly.entity_id
_entity_poly.type
_entity_poly.pdbx_seq_one_letter_code
_entity_poly.pdbx_strand_id
1 'polypeptide(L)'
;MPRIRKADKPDAESIIDFDHIAQSDPSRREFINQSIDSGLCYVFECENRVVAYSVLEYSFYSNGFIAMLYVHPEFRRRGFGTELIKHIENVCQTEKLFTSTNQSNKLMQALLSRMEYQPSGVVNNLDEDDPELIYFKRLRGLASKQV
;
A
#
# COMPACT_ATOMS: atom_id res chain seq x y z
N MET A 1 -9.95 -19.91 -0.92
CA MET A 1 -9.68 -19.07 -2.09
C MET A 1 -9.16 -17.69 -1.68
N PRO A 2 -8.07 -17.23 -2.24
CA PRO A 2 -7.62 -15.87 -1.96
C PRO A 2 -8.61 -14.84 -2.49
N ARG A 3 -8.79 -13.77 -1.74
CA ARG A 3 -9.64 -12.71 -2.22
C ARG A 3 -9.23 -11.37 -1.60
N ILE A 4 -9.43 -10.30 -2.35
CA ILE A 4 -9.14 -8.94 -1.90
C ILE A 4 -10.47 -8.19 -1.80
N ARG A 5 -10.64 -7.46 -0.70
CA ARG A 5 -11.85 -6.68 -0.45
C ARG A 5 -11.51 -5.46 0.39
N LYS A 6 -12.47 -4.53 0.49
CA LYS A 6 -12.32 -3.45 1.44
C LYS A 6 -12.38 -4.00 2.86
N ALA A 7 -11.59 -3.40 3.73
CA ALA A 7 -11.56 -3.79 5.13
C ALA A 7 -12.83 -3.32 5.84
N ASP A 8 -13.32 -4.14 6.76
CA ASP A 8 -14.40 -3.82 7.66
C ASP A 8 -13.84 -3.60 9.07
N LYS A 9 -14.63 -3.00 9.93
CA LYS A 9 -14.20 -2.67 11.30
C LYS A 9 -13.51 -3.83 12.04
N PRO A 10 -14.06 -5.05 12.01
CA PRO A 10 -13.39 -6.17 12.71
C PRO A 10 -12.02 -6.52 12.17
N ASP A 11 -11.71 -6.13 10.95
CA ASP A 11 -10.40 -6.41 10.37
C ASP A 11 -9.26 -5.65 11.04
N ALA A 12 -9.57 -4.55 11.73
CA ALA A 12 -8.54 -3.77 12.42
C ALA A 12 -7.77 -4.64 13.41
N GLU A 13 -8.49 -5.43 14.20
CA GLU A 13 -7.87 -6.31 15.17
C GLU A 13 -6.99 -7.36 14.53
N SER A 14 -7.47 -7.96 13.43
CA SER A 14 -6.69 -8.94 12.68
C SER A 14 -5.40 -8.33 12.12
N ILE A 15 -5.48 -7.11 11.59
CA ILE A 15 -4.32 -6.43 11.04
C ILE A 15 -3.31 -6.13 12.15
N ILE A 16 -3.77 -5.60 13.27
CA ILE A 16 -2.89 -5.23 14.38
C ILE A 16 -2.17 -6.46 14.93
N ASP A 17 -2.84 -7.63 14.92
CA ASP A 17 -2.25 -8.86 15.40
C ASP A 17 -0.99 -9.27 14.61
N PHE A 18 -0.92 -8.98 13.33
CA PHE A 18 0.27 -9.35 12.55
C PHE A 18 1.15 -8.16 12.17
N ASP A 19 0.68 -6.93 12.33
CA ASP A 19 1.51 -5.75 12.05
C ASP A 19 2.32 -5.41 13.30
N HIS A 20 3.57 -5.85 13.32
CA HIS A 20 4.42 -5.71 14.51
C HIS A 20 4.62 -4.25 14.93
N ILE A 21 4.61 -3.34 13.97
CA ILE A 21 4.76 -1.92 14.29
C ILE A 21 3.51 -1.42 15.03
N ALA A 22 2.33 -1.84 14.56
CA ALA A 22 1.07 -1.43 15.17
C ALA A 22 0.94 -1.90 16.62
N GLN A 23 1.56 -3.02 16.96
CA GLN A 23 1.47 -3.57 18.30
C GLN A 23 2.06 -2.63 19.36
N SER A 24 3.06 -1.83 18.99
CA SER A 24 3.72 -0.93 19.93
C SER A 24 3.58 0.55 19.56
N ASP A 25 2.92 0.88 18.48
CA ASP A 25 2.80 2.25 17.99
C ASP A 25 1.33 2.66 17.91
N PRO A 26 0.85 3.47 18.88
CA PRO A 26 -0.54 3.93 18.84
C PRO A 26 -0.92 4.72 17.59
N SER A 27 0.00 5.47 17.03
CA SER A 27 -0.30 6.24 15.82
C SER A 27 -0.52 5.32 14.62
N ARG A 28 0.19 4.19 14.56
CA ARG A 28 -0.01 3.19 13.52
C ARG A 28 -1.39 2.56 13.64
N ARG A 29 -1.81 2.25 14.86
CA ARG A 29 -3.16 1.69 15.09
C ARG A 29 -4.24 2.70 14.71
N GLU A 30 -4.05 3.97 15.05
CA GLU A 30 -4.99 5.01 14.67
C GLU A 30 -5.08 5.15 13.15
N PHE A 31 -3.95 5.11 12.46
CA PHE A 31 -3.91 5.16 11.02
C PHE A 31 -4.71 4.00 10.39
N ILE A 32 -4.53 2.78 10.91
CA ILE A 32 -5.26 1.61 10.43
C ILE A 32 -6.77 1.83 10.62
N ASN A 33 -7.18 2.23 11.82
CA ASN A 33 -8.61 2.43 12.10
C ASN A 33 -9.22 3.50 11.23
N GLN A 34 -8.53 4.62 11.05
CA GLN A 34 -9.03 5.71 10.21
C GLN A 34 -9.13 5.31 8.74
N SER A 35 -8.17 4.54 8.25
CA SER A 35 -8.20 4.10 6.86
C SER A 35 -9.36 3.14 6.61
N ILE A 36 -9.68 2.30 7.59
CA ILE A 36 -10.84 1.40 7.49
C ILE A 36 -12.13 2.20 7.49
N ASP A 37 -12.26 3.13 8.43
CA ASP A 37 -13.47 3.95 8.55
C ASP A 37 -13.71 4.78 7.30
N SER A 38 -12.65 5.21 6.64
CA SER A 38 -12.75 6.04 5.42
C SER A 38 -12.93 5.22 4.14
N GLY A 39 -12.92 3.88 4.24
CA GLY A 39 -13.07 3.02 3.06
C GLY A 39 -11.84 2.99 2.17
N LEU A 40 -10.67 3.31 2.72
CA LEU A 40 -9.42 3.39 1.96
C LEU A 40 -8.50 2.19 2.18
N CYS A 41 -8.88 1.28 3.08
CA CYS A 41 -8.08 0.12 3.42
C CYS A 41 -8.59 -1.12 2.69
N TYR A 42 -7.68 -1.88 2.10
CA TYR A 42 -7.99 -3.12 1.42
C TYR A 42 -7.23 -4.26 2.09
N VAL A 43 -7.88 -5.41 2.22
CA VAL A 43 -7.26 -6.59 2.84
C VAL A 43 -7.21 -7.75 1.87
N PHE A 44 -6.21 -8.59 2.07
CA PHE A 44 -6.04 -9.83 1.34
C PHE A 44 -6.39 -10.98 2.29
N GLU A 45 -7.42 -11.75 1.92
CA GLU A 45 -7.81 -12.93 2.67
C GLU A 45 -7.29 -14.19 2.00
N CYS A 46 -6.70 -15.05 2.81
CA CYS A 46 -6.27 -16.36 2.37
C CYS A 46 -6.75 -17.37 3.41
N GLU A 47 -7.55 -18.33 2.98
CA GLU A 47 -8.10 -19.36 3.86
C GLU A 47 -8.87 -18.76 5.05
N ASN A 48 -9.73 -17.77 4.74
CA ASN A 48 -10.57 -17.07 5.71
C ASN A 48 -9.77 -16.30 6.77
N ARG A 49 -8.55 -15.93 6.44
CA ARG A 49 -7.68 -15.20 7.33
C ARG A 49 -7.12 -13.97 6.62
N VAL A 50 -7.19 -12.83 7.27
CA VAL A 50 -6.57 -11.60 6.74
C VAL A 50 -5.07 -11.71 6.94
N VAL A 51 -4.31 -11.65 5.85
CA VAL A 51 -2.85 -11.84 5.89
C VAL A 51 -2.06 -10.68 5.28
N ALA A 52 -2.74 -9.67 4.76
CA ALA A 52 -2.06 -8.49 4.23
C ALA A 52 -3.06 -7.34 4.13
N TYR A 53 -2.55 -6.12 4.11
CA TYR A 53 -3.40 -4.95 3.90
C TYR A 53 -2.65 -3.87 3.17
N SER A 54 -3.42 -2.98 2.54
CA SER A 54 -2.88 -1.82 1.84
C SER A 54 -3.85 -0.65 2.00
N VAL A 55 -3.32 0.57 2.00
CA VAL A 55 -4.13 1.77 2.13
C VAL A 55 -3.89 2.65 0.91
N LEU A 56 -4.97 3.04 0.24
CA LEU A 56 -4.94 3.92 -0.92
C LEU A 56 -5.54 5.26 -0.54
N GLU A 57 -4.73 6.31 -0.62
CA GLU A 57 -5.16 7.68 -0.34
C GLU A 57 -5.16 8.50 -1.61
N TYR A 58 -5.79 9.68 -1.56
CA TYR A 58 -5.86 10.57 -2.73
C TYR A 58 -5.38 11.98 -2.42
N SER A 59 -4.63 12.14 -1.33
CA SER A 59 -4.16 13.46 -0.89
C SER A 59 -2.74 13.79 -1.36
N PHE A 60 -2.11 12.93 -2.12
CA PHE A 60 -0.77 13.21 -2.63
C PHE A 60 -0.87 14.04 -3.91
N TYR A 61 -0.93 15.36 -3.73
CA TYR A 61 -1.10 16.29 -4.86
C TYR A 61 -2.31 15.90 -5.72
N SER A 62 -3.39 15.48 -5.06
CA SER A 62 -4.63 15.04 -5.69
C SER A 62 -4.51 13.77 -6.53
N ASN A 63 -3.47 13.00 -6.30
CA ASN A 63 -3.28 11.70 -6.96
C ASN A 63 -3.41 10.55 -5.97
N GLY A 64 -3.70 9.37 -6.49
CA GLY A 64 -3.67 8.14 -5.70
C GLY A 64 -2.27 7.92 -5.15
N PHE A 65 -2.21 7.45 -3.91
CA PHE A 65 -0.95 7.19 -3.22
C PHE A 65 -1.14 5.97 -2.34
N ILE A 66 -0.29 4.96 -2.55
CA ILE A 66 -0.29 3.78 -1.68
C ILE A 66 0.48 4.18 -0.42
N ALA A 67 -0.27 4.43 0.65
CA ALA A 67 0.31 4.89 1.90
C ALA A 67 0.80 3.75 2.78
N MET A 68 0.37 2.52 2.50
CA MET A 68 0.72 1.35 3.28
C MET A 68 0.58 0.09 2.46
N LEU A 69 1.54 -0.80 2.58
CA LEU A 69 1.46 -2.16 2.08
C LEU A 69 2.21 -3.04 3.10
N TYR A 70 1.50 -3.95 3.71
CA TYR A 70 2.09 -4.80 4.75
C TYR A 70 1.55 -6.21 4.61
N VAL A 71 2.45 -7.19 4.55
CA VAL A 71 2.11 -8.60 4.46
C VAL A 71 2.53 -9.29 5.76
N HIS A 72 1.65 -10.12 6.29
CA HIS A 72 1.94 -10.94 7.46
C HIS A 72 3.30 -11.64 7.25
N PRO A 73 4.22 -11.58 8.22
CA PRO A 73 5.57 -12.12 8.03
C PRO A 73 5.61 -13.58 7.57
N GLU A 74 4.67 -14.40 8.02
CA GLU A 74 4.63 -15.82 7.65
C GLU A 74 4.05 -16.06 6.26
N PHE A 75 3.52 -15.03 5.61
CA PHE A 75 2.87 -15.15 4.30
C PHE A 75 3.61 -14.37 3.22
N ARG A 76 4.82 -13.91 3.52
CA ARG A 76 5.64 -13.20 2.54
C ARG A 76 6.21 -14.16 1.51
N ARG A 77 6.63 -13.59 0.37
CA ARG A 77 7.21 -14.34 -0.76
C ARG A 77 6.21 -15.26 -1.45
N ARG A 78 4.92 -14.96 -1.33
CA ARG A 78 3.86 -15.70 -2.02
C ARG A 78 3.14 -14.86 -3.05
N GLY A 79 3.63 -13.63 -3.31
CA GLY A 79 3.02 -12.73 -4.29
C GLY A 79 1.81 -11.98 -3.81
N PHE A 80 1.49 -12.00 -2.52
CA PHE A 80 0.30 -11.31 -2.00
C PHE A 80 0.43 -9.80 -2.10
N GLY A 81 1.63 -9.26 -1.86
CA GLY A 81 1.86 -7.83 -2.02
C GLY A 81 1.64 -7.38 -3.46
N THR A 82 2.13 -8.17 -4.40
CA THR A 82 1.93 -7.89 -5.83
C THR A 82 0.44 -7.89 -6.18
N GLU A 83 -0.32 -8.87 -5.67
CA GLU A 83 -1.75 -8.95 -5.95
C GLU A 83 -2.50 -7.76 -5.35
N LEU A 84 -2.12 -7.32 -4.16
CA LEU A 84 -2.72 -6.13 -3.56
C LEU A 84 -2.44 -4.88 -4.39
N ILE A 85 -1.21 -4.69 -4.83
CA ILE A 85 -0.87 -3.53 -5.66
C ILE A 85 -1.68 -3.54 -6.95
N LYS A 86 -1.82 -4.71 -7.59
CA LYS A 86 -2.63 -4.82 -8.81
C LYS A 86 -4.08 -4.43 -8.55
N HIS A 87 -4.63 -4.85 -7.41
CA HIS A 87 -5.99 -4.49 -7.05
C HIS A 87 -6.11 -2.98 -6.84
N ILE A 88 -5.16 -2.38 -6.15
CA ILE A 88 -5.11 -0.93 -5.93
C ILE A 88 -5.07 -0.20 -7.27
N GLU A 89 -4.27 -0.70 -8.22
CA GLU A 89 -4.21 -0.09 -9.54
C GLU A 89 -5.56 -0.12 -10.25
N ASN A 90 -6.31 -1.21 -10.07
CA ASN A 90 -7.62 -1.34 -10.70
C ASN A 90 -8.67 -0.41 -10.11
N VAL A 91 -8.62 -0.15 -8.79
CA VAL A 91 -9.62 0.69 -8.14
C VAL A 91 -9.20 2.15 -8.04
N CYS A 92 -7.95 2.47 -8.33
CA CYS A 92 -7.45 3.83 -8.26
C CYS A 92 -8.17 4.71 -9.29
N GLN A 93 -8.69 5.85 -8.83
CA GLN A 93 -9.51 6.73 -9.66
C GLN A 93 -8.70 7.80 -10.37
N THR A 94 -7.41 7.89 -10.10
CA THR A 94 -6.55 8.86 -10.75
C THR A 94 -5.70 8.18 -11.82
N GLU A 95 -5.22 8.98 -12.76
CA GLU A 95 -4.41 8.50 -13.86
C GLU A 95 -3.05 8.01 -13.44
N LYS A 96 -2.50 8.64 -12.40
CA LYS A 96 -1.19 8.31 -11.87
C LYS A 96 -1.36 7.78 -10.44
N LEU A 97 -0.54 6.82 -10.11
CA LEU A 97 -0.49 6.26 -8.76
C LEU A 97 0.91 6.40 -8.23
N PHE A 98 1.03 6.99 -7.05
CA PHE A 98 2.31 7.19 -6.38
C PHE A 98 2.43 6.28 -5.17
N THR A 99 3.65 6.03 -4.77
CA THR A 99 3.93 5.35 -3.51
C THR A 99 5.34 5.74 -3.08
N SER A 100 5.75 5.30 -1.90
CA SER A 100 7.09 5.57 -1.43
C SER A 100 7.61 4.44 -0.56
N THR A 101 8.93 4.39 -0.43
CA THR A 101 9.58 3.46 0.48
C THR A 101 10.94 4.02 0.88
N ASN A 102 11.42 3.59 2.03
CA ASN A 102 12.74 4.01 2.49
C ASN A 102 13.83 3.46 1.58
N GLN A 103 14.93 4.18 1.46
CA GLN A 103 16.07 3.75 0.65
C GLN A 103 16.64 2.43 1.16
N SER A 104 16.51 2.16 2.45
CA SER A 104 16.99 0.90 3.04
C SER A 104 16.12 -0.30 2.67
N ASN A 105 14.89 -0.09 2.22
CA ASN A 105 13.96 -1.18 1.92
C ASN A 105 14.18 -1.69 0.49
N LYS A 106 15.19 -2.52 0.31
CA LYS A 106 15.57 -3.01 -1.03
C LYS A 106 14.53 -3.96 -1.62
N LEU A 107 13.83 -4.71 -0.79
CA LEU A 107 12.82 -5.64 -1.27
C LEU A 107 11.64 -4.89 -1.89
N MET A 108 11.20 -3.82 -1.26
CA MET A 108 10.10 -3.02 -1.80
C MET A 108 10.52 -2.31 -3.09
N GLN A 109 11.74 -1.78 -3.14
CA GLN A 109 12.24 -1.16 -4.36
C GLN A 109 12.25 -2.15 -5.52
N ALA A 110 12.70 -3.38 -5.26
CA ALA A 110 12.70 -4.42 -6.28
C ALA A 110 11.29 -4.76 -6.75
N LEU A 111 10.35 -4.85 -5.82
CA LEU A 111 8.96 -5.13 -6.16
C LEU A 111 8.38 -4.03 -7.05
N LEU A 112 8.59 -2.78 -6.67
CA LEU A 112 8.07 -1.64 -7.44
C LEU A 112 8.67 -1.60 -8.85
N SER A 113 9.98 -1.88 -8.96
CA SER A 113 10.63 -1.95 -10.27
C SER A 113 10.03 -3.05 -11.16
N ARG A 114 9.80 -4.22 -10.58
CA ARG A 114 9.19 -5.32 -11.34
C ARG A 114 7.78 -4.99 -11.82
N MET A 115 7.07 -4.17 -11.06
CA MET A 115 5.72 -3.75 -11.42
C MET A 115 5.71 -2.49 -12.27
N GLU A 116 6.88 -2.06 -12.73
CA GLU A 116 7.05 -0.95 -13.67
C GLU A 116 6.77 0.42 -13.07
N TYR A 117 6.96 0.55 -11.76
CA TYR A 117 6.98 1.87 -11.13
C TYR A 117 8.34 2.53 -11.39
N GLN A 118 8.31 3.83 -11.60
CA GLN A 118 9.50 4.63 -11.90
C GLN A 118 9.86 5.53 -10.72
N PRO A 119 11.16 5.72 -10.45
CA PRO A 119 11.56 6.71 -9.45
C PRO A 119 11.04 8.10 -9.83
N SER A 120 10.53 8.83 -8.84
CA SER A 120 9.90 10.12 -9.07
C SER A 120 10.40 11.21 -8.13
N GLY A 121 11.30 10.89 -7.22
CA GLY A 121 11.85 11.88 -6.32
C GLY A 121 12.30 11.29 -5.02
N VAL A 122 12.83 12.14 -4.16
CA VAL A 122 13.38 11.75 -2.88
C VAL A 122 12.97 12.80 -1.85
N VAL A 123 12.54 12.35 -0.68
CA VAL A 123 12.27 13.23 0.46
C VAL A 123 13.27 12.90 1.55
N ASN A 124 14.04 13.91 1.92
CA ASN A 124 15.02 13.79 3.00
C ASN A 124 14.39 14.26 4.30
N ASN A 125 14.99 13.87 5.43
CA ASN A 125 14.65 14.37 6.76
C ASN A 125 13.38 13.82 7.37
N LEU A 126 12.78 12.79 6.77
CA LEU A 126 11.68 12.07 7.41
C LEU A 126 12.23 11.08 8.43
N ASP A 127 13.16 10.24 7.99
CA ASP A 127 13.91 9.35 8.87
C ASP A 127 15.39 9.71 8.76
N GLU A 128 16.11 9.64 9.86
CA GLU A 128 17.52 9.98 9.87
C GLU A 128 18.30 9.00 9.00
N ASP A 129 19.10 9.55 8.07
CA ASP A 129 19.99 8.78 7.19
C ASP A 129 19.28 7.73 6.34
N ASP A 130 17.96 7.86 6.16
CA ASP A 130 17.21 6.89 5.35
C ASP A 130 16.14 7.63 4.55
N PRO A 131 16.52 8.21 3.41
CA PRO A 131 15.58 8.99 2.60
C PRO A 131 14.38 8.17 2.14
N GLU A 132 13.27 8.86 1.96
CA GLU A 132 12.06 8.27 1.41
C GLU A 132 12.10 8.42 -0.11
N LEU A 133 12.07 7.30 -0.83
CA LEU A 133 12.09 7.29 -2.28
C LEU A 133 10.65 7.28 -2.81
N ILE A 134 10.34 8.22 -3.68
CA ILE A 134 9.00 8.32 -4.27
C ILE A 134 9.01 7.62 -5.62
N TYR A 135 7.96 6.82 -5.87
CA TYR A 135 7.77 6.11 -7.13
C TYR A 135 6.41 6.45 -7.70
N PHE A 136 6.26 6.30 -9.02
CA PHE A 136 4.96 6.47 -9.64
C PHE A 136 4.78 5.54 -10.83
N LYS A 137 3.52 5.34 -11.19
CA LYS A 137 3.15 4.57 -12.37
C LYS A 137 1.95 5.24 -13.03
N ARG A 138 2.00 5.37 -14.34
CA ARG A 138 0.84 5.86 -15.10
C ARG A 138 -0.07 4.68 -15.37
N LEU A 139 -1.28 4.73 -14.82
CA LEU A 139 -2.22 3.61 -14.92
C LEU A 139 -3.00 3.63 -16.22
N ARG A 140 -3.24 4.83 -16.76
CA ARG A 140 -3.99 4.99 -18.00
C ARG A 140 -3.17 5.78 -18.98
N GLY A 141 -3.22 5.38 -20.23
CA GLY A 141 -2.51 6.11 -21.27
C GLY A 141 -3.20 7.42 -21.61
N LEU A 142 -2.51 8.25 -22.38
CA LEU A 142 -3.05 9.55 -22.79
C LEU A 142 -4.34 9.41 -23.59
N ALA A 143 -4.51 8.31 -24.32
CA ALA A 143 -5.71 8.08 -25.13
C ALA A 143 -6.97 8.07 -24.26
N SER A 144 -6.91 7.58 -23.03
CA SER A 144 -8.09 7.55 -22.18
C SER A 144 -8.53 8.93 -21.71
N LYS A 145 -7.68 9.94 -21.82
CA LYS A 145 -8.02 11.32 -21.50
C LYS A 145 -8.75 12.04 -22.62
N GLN A 146 -8.61 11.56 -23.82
CA GLN A 146 -9.10 12.25 -25.01
C GLN A 146 -10.55 11.92 -25.35
N VAL A 147 -11.11 11.07 -24.59
CA VAL A 147 -12.47 10.59 -24.84
C VAL A 147 -13.50 11.62 -24.40
#